data_66a8bd43cc45e0bd3dbd624f0e038362
#
_entry.id   66a8bd43cc45e0bd3dbd624f0e038362
#
_cell.length_a   1.000
_cell.length_b   1.000
_cell.length_c   1.000
_cell.angle_alpha   90.00
_cell.angle_beta   90.00
_cell.angle_gamma   90.00
#
_symmetry.space_group_name_H-M   'P 1'
#
loop_
_entity.id
_entity.type
_entity.pdbx_description
1 polymer ?
#
loop_
_entity_poly.entity_id
_entity_poly.type
_entity_poly.pdbx_seq_one_letter_code
_entity_poly.pdbx_strand_id
1 'polypeptide(L)'
;MKVHKEGTGLLLTLFTILFIVNITLYHTVGKGMLFYSVAFVSTVLFLLVLNFFRSPFRRFPYDSEGLVIAPADGTIVAIEEVMENEILHKECLQISIFMSIFNVHANWFPVNGTVKHVSHQNGRFMAAYLPKSSTENERSAVVITTVSYTHLRAHETSLHL
;
A
#
# COMPACT_ATOMS: atom_id res chain seq x y z
N MET A 1 4.27 -13.64 10.50
CA MET A 1 4.09 -12.35 9.84
C MET A 1 5.45 -11.94 9.28
N LYS A 2 5.55 -11.64 7.99
CA LYS A 2 6.80 -11.10 7.40
C LYS A 2 6.68 -9.59 7.30
N VAL A 3 7.80 -8.90 7.43
CA VAL A 3 7.90 -7.47 7.13
C VAL A 3 8.35 -7.33 5.68
N HIS A 4 7.79 -6.38 4.95
CA HIS A 4 8.20 -6.09 3.58
C HIS A 4 9.65 -5.59 3.55
N LYS A 5 10.39 -5.96 2.51
CA LYS A 5 11.83 -5.67 2.39
C LYS A 5 12.10 -4.15 2.51
N GLU A 6 11.31 -3.34 1.86
CA GLU A 6 11.44 -1.87 1.89
C GLU A 6 11.19 -1.26 3.27
N GLY A 7 10.33 -1.90 4.10
CA GLY A 7 10.07 -1.46 5.46
C GLY A 7 11.17 -1.79 6.47
N THR A 8 12.05 -2.73 6.15
CA THR A 8 13.05 -3.22 7.13
C THR A 8 14.04 -2.13 7.52
N GLY A 9 14.58 -1.39 6.55
CA GLY A 9 15.52 -0.29 6.81
C GLY A 9 14.88 0.83 7.62
N LEU A 10 13.67 1.23 7.24
CA LEU A 10 12.92 2.29 7.94
C LEU A 10 12.59 1.87 9.38
N LEU A 11 12.15 0.64 9.61
CA LEU A 11 11.86 0.13 10.95
C LEU A 11 13.10 0.06 11.83
N LEU A 12 14.26 -0.35 11.30
CA LEU A 12 15.51 -0.34 12.04
C LEU A 12 15.94 1.08 12.42
N THR A 13 15.87 2.02 11.48
CA THR A 13 16.18 3.42 11.74
C THR A 13 15.23 4.01 12.79
N LEU A 14 13.93 3.81 12.63
CA LEU A 14 12.93 4.28 13.58
C LEU A 14 13.16 3.68 14.98
N PHE A 15 13.40 2.37 15.07
CA PHE A 15 13.70 1.70 16.33
C PHE A 15 14.92 2.32 17.02
N THR A 16 16.00 2.55 16.27
CA THR A 16 17.23 3.15 16.80
C THR A 16 16.99 4.56 17.33
N ILE A 17 16.27 5.39 16.60
CA ILE A 17 15.93 6.76 17.03
C ILE A 17 15.08 6.73 18.30
N LEU A 18 14.01 5.96 18.32
CA LEU A 18 13.12 5.83 19.46
C LEU A 18 13.85 5.27 20.68
N PHE A 19 14.75 4.30 20.49
CA PHE A 19 15.58 3.75 21.54
C PHE A 19 16.51 4.80 22.16
N ILE A 20 17.21 5.58 21.33
CA ILE A 20 18.10 6.68 21.79
C ILE A 20 17.30 7.73 22.56
N VAL A 21 16.15 8.14 22.06
CA VAL A 21 15.27 9.12 22.73
C VAL A 21 14.85 8.62 24.11
N ASN A 22 14.37 7.39 24.18
CA ASN A 22 13.90 6.82 25.47
C ASN A 22 15.04 6.60 26.47
N ILE A 23 16.21 6.16 26.03
CA ILE A 23 17.35 5.94 26.93
C ILE A 23 17.90 7.29 27.44
N THR A 24 17.99 8.29 26.58
CA THR A 24 18.40 9.64 26.95
C THR A 24 17.44 10.23 27.98
N LEU A 25 16.14 10.12 27.73
CA LEU A 25 15.11 10.63 28.65
C LEU A 25 15.15 9.90 30.00
N TYR A 26 15.37 8.59 29.99
CA TYR A 26 15.56 7.81 31.23
C TYR A 26 16.74 8.32 32.09
N HIS A 27 17.88 8.64 31.45
CA HIS A 27 19.07 9.11 32.16
C HIS A 27 18.98 10.58 32.62
N THR A 28 18.25 11.42 31.88
CA THR A 28 18.14 12.86 32.21
C THR A 28 17.02 13.19 33.19
N VAL A 29 15.85 12.59 33.01
CA VAL A 29 14.62 12.87 33.76
C VAL A 29 14.26 11.76 34.75
N GLY A 30 14.78 10.56 34.54
CA GLY A 30 14.46 9.39 35.35
C GLY A 30 13.09 8.79 35.05
N LYS A 31 12.64 7.89 35.94
CA LYS A 31 11.36 7.15 35.81
C LYS A 31 10.18 8.00 36.28
N GLY A 32 9.88 9.09 35.57
CA GLY A 32 8.72 9.94 35.83
C GLY A 32 7.59 9.74 34.82
N MET A 33 6.47 10.44 35.04
CA MET A 33 5.31 10.39 34.15
C MET A 33 5.69 10.72 32.69
N LEU A 34 6.58 11.70 32.48
CA LEU A 34 7.07 12.10 31.16
C LEU A 34 7.75 10.93 30.43
N PHE A 35 8.63 10.19 31.13
CA PHE A 35 9.28 9.02 30.56
C PHE A 35 8.26 7.97 30.10
N TYR A 36 7.30 7.60 30.94
CA TYR A 36 6.30 6.59 30.58
C TYR A 36 5.39 7.05 29.43
N SER A 37 5.04 8.33 29.38
CA SER A 37 4.24 8.90 28.29
C SER A 37 4.99 8.82 26.95
N VAL A 38 6.26 9.22 26.92
CA VAL A 38 7.10 9.14 25.71
C VAL A 38 7.33 7.69 25.29
N ALA A 39 7.61 6.79 26.24
CA ALA A 39 7.78 5.37 25.96
C ALA A 39 6.51 4.74 25.36
N PHE A 40 5.33 5.09 25.89
CA PHE A 40 4.05 4.65 25.36
C PHE A 40 3.84 5.14 23.91
N VAL A 41 4.01 6.45 23.67
CA VAL A 41 3.88 7.02 22.32
C VAL A 41 4.87 6.42 21.36
N SER A 42 6.13 6.23 21.75
CA SER A 42 7.17 5.56 20.95
C SER A 42 6.76 4.14 20.57
N THR A 43 6.22 3.38 21.51
CA THR A 43 5.76 2.01 21.27
C THR A 43 4.59 1.99 20.30
N VAL A 44 3.59 2.85 20.49
CA VAL A 44 2.43 2.96 19.59
C VAL A 44 2.88 3.32 18.18
N LEU A 45 3.75 4.32 18.04
CA LEU A 45 4.29 4.74 16.74
C LEU A 45 5.04 3.60 16.06
N PHE A 46 5.91 2.90 16.77
CA PHE A 46 6.65 1.76 16.21
C PHE A 46 5.69 0.64 15.74
N LEU A 47 4.67 0.32 16.54
CA LEU A 47 3.69 -0.69 16.19
C LEU A 47 2.83 -0.30 14.98
N LEU A 48 2.49 0.98 14.83
CA LEU A 48 1.77 1.49 13.66
C LEU A 48 2.60 1.33 12.38
N VAL A 49 3.87 1.72 12.41
CA VAL A 49 4.77 1.56 11.25
C VAL A 49 5.03 0.08 10.95
N LEU A 50 5.19 -0.75 11.98
CA LEU A 50 5.33 -2.20 11.81
C LEU A 50 4.08 -2.82 11.17
N ASN A 51 2.89 -2.39 11.59
CA ASN A 51 1.62 -2.81 11.01
C ASN A 51 1.50 -2.40 9.54
N PHE A 52 1.94 -1.20 9.19
CA PHE A 52 1.90 -0.69 7.82
C PHE A 52 2.76 -1.56 6.87
N PHE A 53 3.98 -1.91 7.28
CA PHE A 53 4.90 -2.72 6.48
C PHE A 53 4.71 -4.23 6.62
N ARG A 54 3.63 -4.68 7.24
CA ARG A 54 3.34 -6.12 7.33
C ARG A 54 3.03 -6.69 5.96
N SER A 55 3.65 -7.83 5.63
CA SER A 55 3.41 -8.56 4.39
C SER A 55 2.96 -9.99 4.72
N PRO A 56 1.66 -10.25 4.88
CA PRO A 56 1.15 -11.59 5.11
C PRO A 56 1.23 -12.40 3.83
N PHE A 57 1.54 -13.68 3.98
CA PHE A 57 1.42 -14.61 2.88
C PHE A 57 -0.06 -14.93 2.65
N ARG A 58 -0.56 -14.62 1.45
CA ARG A 58 -1.95 -14.88 1.07
C ARG A 58 -2.00 -15.94 -0.01
N ARG A 59 -2.93 -16.88 0.17
CA ARG A 59 -3.31 -17.87 -0.85
C ARG A 59 -4.80 -17.75 -1.06
N PHE A 60 -5.20 -17.72 -2.31
CA PHE A 60 -6.60 -17.86 -2.67
C PHE A 60 -6.93 -19.38 -2.62
N PRO A 61 -7.87 -19.84 -1.79
CA PRO A 61 -8.08 -21.25 -1.51
C PRO A 61 -8.92 -21.98 -2.59
N TYR A 62 -9.47 -21.24 -3.56
CA TYR A 62 -10.35 -21.77 -4.59
C TYR A 62 -9.66 -21.74 -5.95
N ASP A 63 -10.23 -22.44 -6.94
CA ASP A 63 -9.85 -22.28 -8.33
C ASP A 63 -10.07 -20.82 -8.75
N SER A 64 -9.04 -20.19 -9.29
CA SER A 64 -9.07 -18.80 -9.72
C SER A 64 -9.34 -18.65 -11.22
N GLU A 65 -9.63 -19.76 -11.92
CA GLU A 65 -9.90 -19.70 -13.36
C GLU A 65 -11.17 -18.88 -13.62
N GLY A 66 -11.07 -17.87 -14.49
CA GLY A 66 -12.18 -16.98 -14.81
C GLY A 66 -12.53 -15.94 -13.72
N LEU A 67 -11.77 -15.87 -12.62
CA LEU A 67 -11.99 -14.89 -11.55
C LEU A 67 -10.94 -13.78 -11.56
N VAL A 68 -11.37 -12.58 -11.23
CA VAL A 68 -10.51 -11.43 -10.91
C VAL A 68 -10.51 -11.24 -9.40
N ILE A 69 -9.36 -11.49 -8.77
CA ILE A 69 -9.21 -11.40 -7.31
C ILE A 69 -8.84 -9.97 -6.95
N ALA A 70 -9.41 -9.44 -5.87
CA ALA A 70 -9.05 -8.10 -5.40
C ALA A 70 -7.54 -7.99 -5.17
N PRO A 71 -6.86 -7.02 -5.83
CA PRO A 71 -5.39 -6.91 -5.76
C PRO A 71 -4.91 -6.37 -4.41
N ALA A 72 -5.78 -5.77 -3.60
CA ALA A 72 -5.42 -5.11 -2.35
C ALA A 72 -6.50 -5.30 -1.28
N ASP A 73 -6.11 -5.12 -0.01
CA ASP A 73 -7.05 -4.94 1.08
C ASP A 73 -7.64 -3.53 1.04
N GLY A 74 -8.94 -3.41 1.22
CA GLY A 74 -9.56 -2.09 1.26
C GLY A 74 -11.07 -2.14 1.12
N THR A 75 -11.65 -0.96 0.89
CA THR A 75 -13.08 -0.79 0.65
C THR A 75 -13.29 -0.34 -0.79
N ILE A 76 -14.19 -1.00 -1.52
CA ILE A 76 -14.60 -0.56 -2.85
C ILE A 76 -15.35 0.77 -2.68
N VAL A 77 -14.85 1.82 -3.34
CA VAL A 77 -15.42 3.18 -3.26
C VAL A 77 -16.11 3.61 -4.56
N ALA A 78 -15.77 2.98 -5.69
CA ALA A 78 -16.45 3.21 -6.96
C ALA A 78 -16.42 1.95 -7.83
N ILE A 79 -17.50 1.72 -8.57
CA ILE A 79 -17.61 0.77 -9.68
C ILE A 79 -18.32 1.50 -10.80
N GLU A 80 -17.62 1.82 -11.88
CA GLU A 80 -18.14 2.65 -12.95
C GLU A 80 -17.56 2.27 -14.32
N GLU A 81 -18.30 2.51 -15.36
CA GLU A 81 -17.82 2.39 -16.74
C GLU A 81 -17.13 3.69 -17.14
N VAL A 82 -15.87 3.58 -17.55
CA VAL A 82 -15.05 4.73 -17.93
C VAL A 82 -14.35 4.48 -19.25
N MET A 83 -14.12 5.55 -20.00
CA MET A 83 -13.23 5.51 -21.16
C MET A 83 -11.77 5.52 -20.64
N GLU A 84 -11.04 4.44 -20.82
CA GLU A 84 -9.62 4.37 -20.52
C GLU A 84 -8.82 5.00 -21.70
N ASN A 85 -8.25 6.19 -21.46
CA ASN A 85 -7.64 7.01 -22.51
C ASN A 85 -6.10 6.95 -22.55
N GLU A 86 -5.46 6.28 -21.58
CA GLU A 86 -3.99 6.33 -21.48
C GLU A 86 -3.32 5.17 -22.22
N ILE A 87 -3.87 3.96 -22.14
CA ILE A 87 -3.21 2.74 -22.64
C ILE A 87 -4.16 1.92 -23.51
N LEU A 88 -5.38 1.68 -23.06
CA LEU A 88 -6.30 0.76 -23.73
C LEU A 88 -7.18 1.44 -24.77
N HIS A 89 -7.45 2.74 -24.63
CA HIS A 89 -8.29 3.57 -25.51
C HIS A 89 -9.66 2.95 -25.78
N LYS A 90 -10.30 2.42 -24.75
CA LYS A 90 -11.62 1.77 -24.82
C LYS A 90 -12.42 1.93 -23.54
N GLU A 91 -13.72 1.67 -23.62
CA GLU A 91 -14.58 1.57 -22.44
C GLU A 91 -14.19 0.39 -21.59
N CYS A 92 -14.04 0.61 -20.28
CA CYS A 92 -13.62 -0.35 -19.29
C CYS A 92 -14.43 -0.23 -18.02
N LEU A 93 -14.67 -1.33 -17.32
CA LEU A 93 -15.19 -1.32 -15.96
C LEU A 93 -14.05 -0.98 -15.00
N GLN A 94 -14.17 0.16 -14.33
CA GLN A 94 -13.23 0.59 -13.29
C GLN A 94 -13.76 0.21 -11.91
N ILE A 95 -12.93 -0.47 -11.12
CA ILE A 95 -13.20 -0.77 -9.71
C ILE A 95 -12.12 -0.06 -8.88
N SER A 96 -12.54 0.91 -8.07
CA SER A 96 -11.64 1.68 -7.21
C SER A 96 -11.68 1.16 -5.78
N ILE A 97 -10.51 0.83 -5.22
CA ILE A 97 -10.33 0.31 -3.86
C ILE A 97 -9.54 1.32 -3.05
N PHE A 98 -10.13 1.80 -1.96
CA PHE A 98 -9.47 2.67 -1.00
C PHE A 98 -8.80 1.84 0.10
N MET A 99 -7.49 2.00 0.29
CA MET A 99 -6.73 1.42 1.40
C MET A 99 -6.56 2.43 2.53
N SER A 100 -7.01 2.07 3.72
CA SER A 100 -6.70 2.82 4.94
C SER A 100 -5.31 2.44 5.47
N ILE A 101 -4.68 3.33 6.26
CA ILE A 101 -3.36 3.06 6.88
C ILE A 101 -3.32 1.80 7.76
N PHE A 102 -4.47 1.27 8.16
CA PHE A 102 -4.59 0.03 8.96
C PHE A 102 -4.69 -1.23 8.11
N ASN A 103 -4.96 -1.10 6.79
CA ASN A 103 -4.97 -2.22 5.86
C ASN A 103 -3.54 -2.70 5.57
N VAL A 104 -3.42 -3.87 4.96
CA VAL A 104 -2.13 -4.32 4.42
C VAL A 104 -1.80 -3.48 3.18
N HIS A 105 -0.71 -2.70 3.25
CA HIS A 105 -0.24 -1.89 2.15
C HIS A 105 0.64 -2.72 1.21
N ALA A 106 0.00 -3.67 0.54
CA ALA A 106 0.63 -4.48 -0.49
C ALA A 106 -0.39 -4.80 -1.57
N ASN A 107 0.06 -4.84 -2.80
CA ASN A 107 -0.74 -5.21 -3.96
C ASN A 107 -0.28 -6.55 -4.51
N TRP A 108 -1.21 -7.34 -5.00
CA TRP A 108 -1.00 -8.61 -5.65
C TRP A 108 -1.60 -8.61 -7.05
N PHE A 109 -1.06 -9.42 -7.92
CA PHE A 109 -1.65 -9.60 -9.25
C PHE A 109 -3.07 -10.17 -9.12
N PRO A 110 -4.09 -9.49 -9.70
CA PRO A 110 -5.48 -9.90 -9.58
C PRO A 110 -5.83 -11.16 -10.38
N VAL A 111 -4.97 -11.52 -11.34
CA VAL A 111 -5.16 -12.63 -12.27
C VAL A 111 -3.82 -13.25 -12.67
N ASN A 112 -3.86 -14.49 -13.12
CA ASN A 112 -2.75 -15.12 -13.82
C ASN A 112 -2.72 -14.64 -15.28
N GLY A 113 -1.57 -14.17 -15.74
CA GLY A 113 -1.46 -13.66 -17.11
C GLY A 113 -0.07 -13.17 -17.46
N THR A 114 0.05 -12.55 -18.63
CA THR A 114 1.29 -11.97 -19.13
C THR A 114 1.26 -10.46 -18.98
N VAL A 115 2.25 -9.89 -18.30
CA VAL A 115 2.42 -8.43 -18.20
C VAL A 115 2.81 -7.90 -19.59
N LYS A 116 1.99 -7.01 -20.13
CA LYS A 116 2.19 -6.39 -21.45
C LYS A 116 2.78 -4.99 -21.37
N HIS A 117 2.45 -4.25 -20.31
CA HIS A 117 2.93 -2.89 -20.16
C HIS A 117 3.07 -2.56 -18.67
N VAL A 118 4.13 -1.85 -18.34
CA VAL A 118 4.35 -1.26 -17.02
C VAL A 118 4.73 0.20 -17.25
N SER A 119 4.05 1.10 -16.59
CA SER A 119 4.40 2.52 -16.62
C SER A 119 4.40 3.10 -15.21
N HIS A 120 5.27 4.08 -15.02
CA HIS A 120 5.37 4.84 -13.80
C HIS A 120 5.33 6.34 -14.16
N GLN A 121 4.52 7.10 -13.45
CA GLN A 121 4.38 8.53 -13.64
C GLN A 121 4.69 9.23 -12.33
N ASN A 122 5.70 10.07 -12.34
CA ASN A 122 6.03 10.92 -11.20
C ASN A 122 4.90 11.93 -10.95
N GLY A 123 4.62 12.19 -9.70
CA GLY A 123 3.57 13.10 -9.29
C GLY A 123 3.77 13.66 -7.89
N ARG A 124 2.71 14.13 -7.28
CA ARG A 124 2.68 14.64 -5.91
C ARG A 124 2.44 13.52 -4.91
N PHE A 125 2.64 13.82 -3.64
CA PHE A 125 2.34 12.92 -2.50
C PHE A 125 1.19 13.48 -1.68
N MET A 126 0.02 13.59 -2.32
CA MET A 126 -1.18 14.07 -1.65
C MET A 126 -1.89 12.92 -0.93
N ALA A 127 -2.58 13.25 0.15
CA ALA A 127 -3.38 12.25 0.85
C ALA A 127 -4.47 11.66 -0.08
N ALA A 128 -4.63 10.35 -0.07
CA ALA A 128 -5.47 9.60 -1.02
C ALA A 128 -6.98 10.00 -0.99
N TYR A 129 -7.45 10.61 0.08
CA TYR A 129 -8.83 11.10 0.22
C TYR A 129 -9.07 12.46 -0.44
N LEU A 130 -8.04 13.14 -0.95
CA LEU A 130 -8.19 14.43 -1.62
C LEU A 130 -8.67 14.24 -3.06
N PRO A 131 -9.57 15.11 -3.57
CA PRO A 131 -10.22 14.92 -4.88
C PRO A 131 -9.25 14.82 -6.07
N LYS A 132 -8.07 15.46 -5.98
CA LYS A 132 -7.06 15.48 -7.05
C LYS A 132 -5.97 14.42 -6.89
N SER A 133 -6.01 13.63 -5.84
CA SER A 133 -4.98 12.62 -5.58
C SER A 133 -4.89 11.56 -6.69
N SER A 134 -6.00 11.18 -7.28
CA SER A 134 -6.05 10.18 -8.36
C SER A 134 -5.39 10.65 -9.68
N THR A 135 -5.27 11.96 -9.91
CA THR A 135 -4.72 12.52 -11.15
C THR A 135 -3.35 13.17 -10.98
N GLU A 136 -3.06 13.75 -9.82
CA GLU A 136 -1.84 14.51 -9.57
C GLU A 136 -0.77 13.73 -8.78
N ASN A 137 -1.14 12.65 -8.09
CA ASN A 137 -0.17 11.83 -7.36
C ASN A 137 0.68 10.98 -8.29
N GLU A 138 1.86 10.64 -7.76
CA GLU A 138 2.69 9.59 -8.32
C GLU A 138 1.90 8.30 -8.46
N ARG A 139 2.02 7.64 -9.60
CA ARG A 139 1.22 6.46 -9.93
C ARG A 139 1.96 5.47 -10.81
N SER A 140 1.66 4.22 -10.64
CA SER A 140 2.14 3.12 -11.48
C SER A 140 0.97 2.39 -12.10
N ALA A 141 1.14 1.92 -13.33
CA ALA A 141 0.14 1.10 -14.00
C ALA A 141 0.78 -0.16 -14.57
N VAL A 142 0.09 -1.29 -14.37
CA VAL A 142 0.47 -2.59 -14.91
C VAL A 142 -0.66 -3.12 -15.77
N VAL A 143 -0.39 -3.44 -17.03
CA VAL A 143 -1.36 -4.06 -17.94
C VAL A 143 -1.06 -5.53 -18.07
N ILE A 144 -2.07 -6.36 -17.79
CA ILE A 144 -1.97 -7.82 -17.84
C ILE A 144 -2.94 -8.36 -18.87
N THR A 145 -2.47 -9.25 -19.73
CA THR A 145 -3.32 -10.02 -20.64
C THR A 145 -3.49 -11.42 -20.10
N THR A 146 -4.74 -11.89 -20.04
CA THR A 146 -5.09 -13.25 -19.61
C THR A 146 -5.78 -14.01 -20.74
N VAL A 147 -6.00 -15.31 -20.56
CA VAL A 147 -6.75 -16.13 -21.51
C VAL A 147 -8.24 -15.77 -21.51
N SER A 148 -8.79 -15.40 -20.35
CA SER A 148 -10.22 -15.08 -20.15
C SER A 148 -10.55 -13.61 -20.40
N TYR A 149 -9.57 -12.70 -20.18
CA TYR A 149 -9.74 -11.26 -20.32
C TYR A 149 -8.65 -10.69 -21.21
N THR A 150 -9.04 -9.95 -22.23
CA THR A 150 -8.08 -9.41 -23.20
C THR A 150 -7.12 -8.38 -22.62
N HIS A 151 -7.56 -7.58 -21.63
CA HIS A 151 -6.69 -6.61 -20.96
C HIS A 151 -7.23 -6.25 -19.56
N LEU A 152 -6.37 -6.29 -18.56
CA LEU A 152 -6.59 -5.77 -17.21
C LEU A 152 -5.52 -4.74 -16.92
N ARG A 153 -5.91 -3.58 -16.41
CA ARG A 153 -5.00 -2.55 -15.94
C ARG A 153 -5.18 -2.38 -14.44
N ALA A 154 -4.11 -2.59 -13.67
CA ALA A 154 -4.02 -2.15 -12.28
C ALA A 154 -3.34 -0.78 -12.23
N HIS A 155 -3.90 0.15 -11.48
CA HIS A 155 -3.41 1.50 -11.29
C HIS A 155 -3.18 1.75 -9.81
N GLU A 156 -1.98 2.17 -9.44
CA GLU A 156 -1.59 2.43 -8.06
C GLU A 156 -1.12 3.86 -7.91
N THR A 157 -1.52 4.48 -6.80
CA THR A 157 -1.16 5.87 -6.44
C THR A 157 -0.15 5.93 -5.29
N SER A 158 0.61 4.87 -5.04
CA SER A 158 1.64 4.85 -4.01
C SER A 158 2.95 4.25 -4.48
N LEU A 159 4.02 4.67 -3.83
CA LEU A 159 5.44 4.55 -4.18
C LEU A 159 6.04 3.13 -4.13
N HIS A 160 5.27 2.06 -3.96
CA HIS A 160 5.84 0.73 -3.72
C HIS A 160 5.32 -0.29 -4.74
N LEU A 161 6.10 -0.46 -5.79
CA LEU A 161 6.13 -1.67 -6.58
C LEU A 161 7.30 -2.54 -6.15
#